data_a3d0d5da3e2a16c4d84061c57d0c8662
#
_entry.id   a3d0d5da3e2a16c4d84061c57d0c8662
#
_cell.length_a   1.000
_cell.length_b   1.000
_cell.length_c   1.000
_cell.angle_alpha   90.00
_cell.angle_beta   90.00
_cell.angle_gamma   90.00
#
_symmetry.space_group_name_H-M   'P 1'
#
loop_
_entity.id
_entity.type
_entity.pdbx_description
1 polymer ?
#
loop_
_entity_poly.entity_id
_entity_poly.type
_entity_poly.pdbx_seq_one_letter_code
_entity_poly.pdbx_strand_id
1 'polypeptide(L)'
;TETSTLDLWTLCSSTSGTLQIVYSPDRTTWTQIGSNITHAATYTWYNTVVDLSSLAGNNYYLGIRTGLQSGSYYVDLIIGPEITAEAPGAPTLSTPVDLATNVNELTTFTWTAPTTGGIPTGYKLYCDTNNPPVTMLADVTSLTTTLTTPLDYSTTYYWTVSAYNDTGEGPTATVRSFTTRDDPIIYTFPWLEDFGTTTNFPPLNWSRLTGLYPSETPTSTTSGWTYDDFANVVTTPQNMSARLNIWSSSTKYWLVTPPIAIPGTGYELKFDLALTTYSGVATPPTPGAQADDKFIVLISDSPLMTSPTVLREWNNTGSTYVYDNI
;
A
#
# COMPACT_ATOMS: atom_id res chain seq x y z
N THR A 1 15.16 -30.77 22.05
CA THR A 1 13.94 -30.72 22.88
C THR A 1 14.06 -29.49 23.78
N GLU A 2 13.29 -28.45 23.44
CA GLU A 2 13.21 -27.25 24.26
C GLU A 2 12.67 -27.63 25.65
N THR A 3 13.39 -27.24 26.70
CA THR A 3 12.92 -27.42 28.06
C THR A 3 12.11 -26.20 28.44
N SER A 4 10.79 -26.32 28.52
CA SER A 4 9.89 -25.27 29.02
C SER A 4 9.92 -25.25 30.58
N THR A 5 11.08 -25.38 31.20
CA THR A 5 11.19 -25.52 32.65
C THR A 5 11.99 -24.37 33.26
N LEU A 6 11.58 -23.98 34.47
CA LEU A 6 12.37 -23.17 35.39
C LEU A 6 13.04 -24.11 36.40
N ASP A 7 14.34 -24.08 36.43
CA ASP A 7 15.14 -24.85 37.38
C ASP A 7 15.75 -23.90 38.44
N LEU A 8 15.53 -24.15 39.67
CA LEU A 8 16.04 -23.30 40.76
C LEU A 8 16.49 -24.12 42.00
N TRP A 9 17.55 -23.67 42.60
CA TRP A 9 18.03 -24.20 43.87
C TRP A 9 17.60 -23.29 45.02
N THR A 10 17.03 -23.90 46.05
CA THR A 10 16.52 -23.17 47.21
C THR A 10 16.96 -23.84 48.52
N LEU A 11 17.16 -23.01 49.52
CA LEU A 11 17.51 -23.41 50.89
C LEU A 11 16.67 -22.59 51.85
N CYS A 12 16.27 -23.17 52.98
CA CYS A 12 15.59 -22.44 54.04
C CYS A 12 16.27 -22.62 55.42
N SER A 13 16.09 -21.65 56.27
CA SER A 13 16.47 -21.71 57.69
C SER A 13 15.35 -22.25 58.62
N SER A 14 14.15 -22.46 58.06
CA SER A 14 12.99 -23.02 58.78
C SER A 14 12.14 -23.82 57.80
N THR A 15 11.74 -25.03 58.16
CA THR A 15 10.91 -25.93 57.36
C THR A 15 9.41 -25.63 57.43
N SER A 16 9.01 -24.62 58.17
CA SER A 16 7.59 -24.26 58.34
C SER A 16 7.04 -23.31 57.28
N GLY A 17 7.88 -22.83 56.37
CA GLY A 17 7.46 -21.95 55.28
C GLY A 17 7.36 -22.64 53.91
N THR A 18 6.78 -21.95 52.97
CA THR A 18 6.70 -22.39 51.56
C THR A 18 7.16 -21.31 50.62
N LEU A 19 7.78 -21.69 49.51
CA LEU A 19 8.00 -20.83 48.36
C LEU A 19 6.98 -21.16 47.29
N GLN A 20 6.57 -20.17 46.52
CA GLN A 20 5.72 -20.30 45.40
C GLN A 20 6.37 -19.61 44.18
N ILE A 21 6.30 -20.26 43.06
CA ILE A 21 6.59 -19.59 41.77
C ILE A 21 5.28 -19.04 41.25
N VAL A 22 5.29 -17.76 40.90
CA VAL A 22 4.11 -17.04 40.42
C VAL A 22 4.45 -16.34 39.12
N TYR A 23 3.43 -16.11 38.30
CA TYR A 23 3.58 -15.34 37.04
C TYR A 23 2.52 -14.25 36.97
N SER A 24 2.80 -13.21 36.17
CA SER A 24 1.89 -12.11 35.94
C SER A 24 2.10 -11.52 34.52
N PRO A 25 1.04 -11.20 33.78
CA PRO A 25 1.16 -10.47 32.53
C PRO A 25 1.45 -8.97 32.72
N ASP A 26 1.14 -8.42 33.91
CA ASP A 26 1.03 -6.98 34.11
C ASP A 26 1.72 -6.47 35.43
N ARG A 27 2.32 -7.37 36.22
CA ARG A 27 2.91 -7.14 37.57
C ARG A 27 1.87 -6.77 38.63
N THR A 28 0.59 -6.85 38.36
CA THR A 28 -0.48 -6.51 39.32
C THR A 28 -1.24 -7.74 39.77
N THR A 29 -1.56 -8.63 38.86
CA THR A 29 -2.26 -9.88 39.18
C THR A 29 -1.31 -11.07 39.06
N TRP A 30 -1.07 -11.76 40.18
CA TRP A 30 -0.11 -12.85 40.28
C TRP A 30 -0.80 -14.19 40.45
N THR A 31 -0.49 -15.12 39.55
CA THR A 31 -1.01 -16.50 39.56
C THR A 31 0.11 -17.48 39.86
N GLN A 32 -0.15 -18.46 40.71
CA GLN A 32 0.83 -19.52 41.01
C GLN A 32 0.95 -20.49 39.86
N ILE A 33 2.19 -20.90 39.56
CA ILE A 33 2.48 -22.00 38.66
C ILE A 33 3.24 -23.09 39.42
N GLY A 34 2.87 -24.34 39.15
CA GLY A 34 3.40 -25.49 39.89
C GLY A 34 2.91 -25.57 41.35
N SER A 35 3.49 -26.49 42.08
CA SER A 35 3.16 -26.75 43.51
C SER A 35 3.97 -25.85 44.43
N ASN A 36 3.52 -25.73 45.69
CA ASN A 36 4.33 -25.10 46.75
C ASN A 36 5.66 -25.86 46.95
N ILE A 37 6.76 -25.12 46.97
CA ILE A 37 8.08 -25.65 47.29
C ILE A 37 8.20 -25.71 48.79
N THR A 38 8.41 -26.90 49.33
CA THR A 38 8.63 -27.17 50.75
C THR A 38 10.00 -27.82 50.96
N HIS A 39 10.59 -27.61 52.12
CA HIS A 39 11.90 -28.15 52.45
C HIS A 39 11.76 -29.16 53.59
N ALA A 40 12.33 -30.34 53.43
CA ALA A 40 12.32 -31.39 54.45
C ALA A 40 13.36 -31.14 55.57
N ALA A 41 14.40 -30.36 55.28
CA ALA A 41 15.44 -30.01 56.25
C ALA A 41 15.89 -28.57 56.09
N THR A 42 16.30 -27.92 57.20
CA THR A 42 16.92 -26.61 57.23
C THR A 42 18.35 -26.67 56.71
N TYR A 43 18.83 -25.56 56.15
CA TYR A 43 20.21 -25.39 55.66
C TYR A 43 20.67 -26.45 54.67
N THR A 44 19.70 -27.05 53.96
CA THR A 44 19.97 -28.03 52.87
C THR A 44 19.45 -27.46 51.56
N TRP A 45 20.25 -27.54 50.50
CA TRP A 45 19.86 -27.13 49.16
C TRP A 45 18.98 -28.17 48.52
N TYR A 46 17.87 -27.70 47.95
CA TYR A 46 16.94 -28.49 47.17
C TYR A 46 16.79 -27.90 45.77
N ASN A 47 16.91 -28.75 44.79
CA ASN A 47 16.58 -28.40 43.42
C ASN A 47 15.08 -28.57 43.18
N THR A 48 14.49 -27.61 42.49
CA THR A 48 13.10 -27.64 42.09
C THR A 48 12.99 -27.28 40.63
N VAL A 49 12.26 -28.11 39.88
CA VAL A 49 11.96 -27.88 38.48
C VAL A 49 10.48 -27.56 38.35
N VAL A 50 10.15 -26.43 37.71
CA VAL A 50 8.78 -25.99 37.47
C VAL A 50 8.52 -25.99 35.97
N ASP A 51 7.48 -26.68 35.54
CA ASP A 51 7.04 -26.70 34.14
C ASP A 51 6.33 -25.38 33.80
N LEU A 52 6.82 -24.67 32.81
CA LEU A 52 6.28 -23.41 32.29
C LEU A 52 5.55 -23.58 30.95
N SER A 53 5.35 -24.82 30.46
CA SER A 53 4.77 -25.08 29.13
C SER A 53 3.38 -24.45 28.93
N SER A 54 2.61 -24.31 30.03
CA SER A 54 1.29 -23.66 30.00
C SER A 54 1.35 -22.14 29.75
N LEU A 55 2.53 -21.53 29.81
CA LEU A 55 2.76 -20.11 29.57
C LEU A 55 3.28 -19.81 28.14
N ALA A 56 3.48 -20.84 27.34
CA ALA A 56 4.03 -20.71 25.99
C ALA A 56 3.23 -19.74 25.11
N GLY A 57 3.94 -18.98 24.30
CA GLY A 57 3.34 -18.04 23.33
C GLY A 57 2.97 -16.66 23.88
N ASN A 58 3.23 -16.38 25.16
CA ASN A 58 2.94 -15.09 25.77
C ASN A 58 4.12 -14.58 26.62
N ASN A 59 4.13 -13.29 26.90
CA ASN A 59 5.15 -12.65 27.75
C ASN A 59 4.61 -12.53 29.18
N TYR A 60 5.38 -13.03 30.15
CA TYR A 60 5.04 -12.97 31.56
C TYR A 60 6.22 -12.53 32.42
N TYR A 61 5.90 -11.91 33.53
CA TYR A 61 6.84 -11.71 34.61
C TYR A 61 6.76 -12.94 35.55
N LEU A 62 7.93 -13.48 35.93
CA LEU A 62 8.03 -14.51 36.93
C LEU A 62 8.40 -13.89 38.28
N GLY A 63 7.80 -14.39 39.35
CA GLY A 63 8.09 -13.97 40.71
C GLY A 63 8.24 -15.17 41.64
N ILE A 64 9.03 -15.00 42.68
CA ILE A 64 9.18 -15.93 43.79
C ILE A 64 8.51 -15.32 44.99
N ARG A 65 7.49 -15.99 45.52
CA ARG A 65 6.71 -15.50 46.66
C ARG A 65 6.85 -16.46 47.84
N THR A 66 7.06 -15.91 49.03
CA THR A 66 7.11 -16.70 50.25
C THR A 66 5.75 -16.72 50.94
N GLY A 67 5.36 -17.86 51.51
CA GLY A 67 4.28 -17.94 52.49
C GLY A 67 4.75 -17.42 53.86
N LEU A 68 3.83 -16.91 54.67
CA LEU A 68 4.11 -16.32 55.97
C LEU A 68 4.70 -17.34 56.93
N GLN A 69 5.97 -17.20 57.27
CA GLN A 69 6.61 -17.91 58.39
C GLN A 69 7.89 -17.19 58.82
N SER A 70 8.39 -17.52 60.00
CA SER A 70 9.68 -17.02 60.46
C SER A 70 10.83 -17.78 59.82
N GLY A 71 11.85 -17.10 59.39
CA GLY A 71 13.05 -17.68 58.81
C GLY A 71 13.49 -16.97 57.53
N SER A 72 14.54 -17.47 56.92
CA SER A 72 15.08 -16.95 55.66
C SER A 72 15.04 -18.02 54.57
N TYR A 73 14.71 -17.62 53.37
CA TYR A 73 14.95 -18.40 52.15
C TYR A 73 16.12 -17.86 51.37
N TYR A 74 16.90 -18.75 50.85
CA TYR A 74 17.99 -18.46 49.93
C TYR A 74 17.64 -19.10 48.60
N VAL A 75 17.84 -18.36 47.53
CA VAL A 75 17.67 -18.84 46.16
C VAL A 75 19.01 -18.68 45.46
N ASP A 76 19.49 -19.74 44.89
CA ASP A 76 20.72 -19.77 44.10
C ASP A 76 20.43 -20.43 42.75
N LEU A 77 21.17 -20.04 41.74
CA LEU A 77 21.12 -20.58 40.37
C LEU A 77 19.70 -20.77 39.88
N ILE A 78 19.17 -19.72 39.25
CA ILE A 78 17.91 -19.79 38.51
C ILE A 78 18.26 -20.02 37.02
N ILE A 79 17.89 -21.16 36.48
CA ILE A 79 18.04 -21.49 35.04
C ILE A 79 16.64 -21.43 34.43
N GLY A 80 16.43 -20.49 33.54
CA GLY A 80 15.20 -20.40 32.76
C GLY A 80 15.15 -21.43 31.62
N PRO A 81 14.06 -21.45 30.85
CA PRO A 81 13.96 -22.27 29.64
C PRO A 81 15.14 -22.00 28.73
N GLU A 82 15.74 -23.05 28.23
CA GLU A 82 16.81 -22.95 27.23
C GLU A 82 16.14 -22.51 25.92
N ILE A 83 16.34 -21.28 25.52
CA ILE A 83 15.91 -20.77 24.22
C ILE A 83 17.00 -21.22 23.25
N THR A 84 16.74 -22.29 22.51
CA THR A 84 17.52 -22.58 21.32
C THR A 84 17.31 -21.43 20.36
N ALA A 85 18.37 -20.64 20.11
CA ALA A 85 18.29 -19.59 19.12
C ALA A 85 17.97 -20.25 17.76
N GLU A 86 16.85 -19.87 17.16
CA GLU A 86 16.33 -20.46 15.93
C GLU A 86 16.12 -19.35 14.88
N ALA A 87 16.37 -19.66 13.62
CA ALA A 87 16.01 -18.76 12.53
C ALA A 87 14.48 -18.63 12.44
N PRO A 88 13.94 -17.50 11.97
CA PRO A 88 12.49 -17.32 11.80
C PRO A 88 11.91 -18.33 10.81
N GLY A 89 10.61 -18.62 10.93
CA GLY A 89 9.87 -19.34 9.90
C GLY A 89 9.61 -18.50 8.65
N ALA A 90 8.84 -19.05 7.70
CA ALA A 90 8.45 -18.33 6.49
C ALA A 90 7.40 -17.25 6.78
N PRO A 91 7.55 -16.01 6.28
CA PRO A 91 6.51 -14.98 6.30
C PRO A 91 5.27 -15.42 5.49
N THR A 92 4.13 -14.76 5.73
CA THR A 92 2.94 -14.93 4.89
C THR A 92 2.73 -13.69 4.05
N LEU A 93 2.75 -13.84 2.73
CA LEU A 93 2.59 -12.74 1.78
C LEU A 93 1.15 -12.22 1.78
N SER A 94 0.98 -10.90 1.63
CA SER A 94 -0.34 -10.25 1.57
C SER A 94 -0.57 -9.56 0.23
N THR A 95 0.15 -8.50 -0.10
CA THR A 95 0.00 -7.70 -1.32
C THR A 95 1.33 -7.57 -2.05
N PRO A 96 1.36 -7.70 -3.40
CA PRO A 96 0.28 -8.08 -4.31
C PRO A 96 -0.25 -9.49 -4.05
N VAL A 97 -1.55 -9.75 -4.31
CA VAL A 97 -2.09 -11.11 -4.23
C VAL A 97 -1.56 -11.96 -5.38
N ASP A 98 -1.55 -13.27 -5.21
CA ASP A 98 -1.08 -14.16 -6.27
C ASP A 98 -1.93 -14.02 -7.54
N LEU A 99 -1.27 -14.04 -8.71
CA LEU A 99 -1.87 -13.86 -10.03
C LEU A 99 -2.58 -12.50 -10.23
N ALA A 100 -2.28 -11.50 -9.41
CA ALA A 100 -2.84 -10.15 -9.60
C ALA A 100 -2.44 -9.60 -10.98
N THR A 101 -3.37 -8.90 -11.63
CA THR A 101 -3.13 -8.19 -12.89
C THR A 101 -3.35 -6.70 -12.70
N ASN A 102 -2.87 -5.91 -13.64
CA ASN A 102 -3.00 -4.44 -13.63
C ASN A 102 -2.39 -3.80 -12.36
N VAL A 103 -1.29 -4.38 -11.88
CA VAL A 103 -0.57 -3.89 -10.69
C VAL A 103 0.26 -2.66 -11.07
N ASN A 104 0.25 -1.65 -10.22
CA ASN A 104 1.05 -0.44 -10.44
C ASN A 104 2.54 -0.77 -10.43
N GLU A 105 3.32 -0.16 -11.32
CA GLU A 105 4.77 -0.35 -11.45
C GLU A 105 5.56 0.10 -10.22
N LEU A 106 5.00 1.03 -9.43
CA LEU A 106 5.52 1.45 -8.12
C LEU A 106 4.72 0.78 -6.99
N THR A 107 4.56 -0.53 -7.08
CA THR A 107 3.71 -1.27 -6.14
C THR A 107 4.25 -1.30 -4.72
N THR A 108 3.33 -1.49 -3.78
CA THR A 108 3.62 -1.72 -2.37
C THR A 108 3.51 -3.21 -2.05
N PHE A 109 4.55 -3.76 -1.47
CA PHE A 109 4.57 -5.13 -0.97
C PHE A 109 4.23 -5.15 0.52
N THR A 110 3.41 -6.11 0.93
CA THR A 110 3.06 -6.31 2.34
C THR A 110 3.04 -7.79 2.68
N TRP A 111 3.40 -8.12 3.92
CA TRP A 111 3.40 -9.47 4.46
C TRP A 111 3.13 -9.45 5.97
N THR A 112 2.96 -10.61 6.56
CA THR A 112 2.90 -10.78 8.01
C THR A 112 4.10 -11.58 8.51
N ALA A 113 4.51 -11.33 9.74
CA ALA A 113 5.60 -12.05 10.37
C ALA A 113 5.31 -13.56 10.45
N PRO A 114 6.32 -14.42 10.40
CA PRO A 114 6.18 -15.83 10.66
C PRO A 114 5.64 -16.09 12.06
N THR A 115 4.85 -17.16 12.18
CA THR A 115 4.29 -17.62 13.47
C THR A 115 5.10 -18.75 14.09
N THR A 116 6.17 -19.19 13.43
CA THR A 116 7.06 -20.26 13.87
C THR A 116 8.51 -19.81 13.79
N GLY A 117 9.40 -20.53 14.48
CA GLY A 117 10.83 -20.17 14.56
C GLY A 117 11.11 -18.97 15.46
N GLY A 118 12.32 -18.43 15.38
CA GLY A 118 12.76 -17.29 16.16
C GLY A 118 12.12 -15.97 15.73
N ILE A 119 12.15 -14.97 16.59
CA ILE A 119 11.60 -13.64 16.30
C ILE A 119 12.44 -12.96 15.21
N PRO A 120 11.82 -12.47 14.10
CA PRO A 120 12.54 -11.77 13.06
C PRO A 120 13.09 -10.41 13.53
N THR A 121 14.29 -10.08 13.09
CA THR A 121 14.88 -8.73 13.20
C THR A 121 14.81 -7.97 11.88
N GLY A 122 14.57 -8.68 10.76
CA GLY A 122 14.40 -8.09 9.45
C GLY A 122 13.84 -9.04 8.40
N TYR A 123 13.61 -8.49 7.21
CA TYR A 123 12.98 -9.16 6.07
C TYR A 123 13.69 -8.79 4.78
N LYS A 124 13.90 -9.78 3.90
CA LYS A 124 14.43 -9.57 2.56
C LYS A 124 13.34 -9.85 1.53
N LEU A 125 13.03 -8.86 0.71
CA LEU A 125 12.11 -8.95 -0.41
C LEU A 125 12.89 -9.30 -1.68
N TYR A 126 12.49 -10.36 -2.35
CA TYR A 126 12.99 -10.75 -3.67
C TYR A 126 11.87 -10.58 -4.70
N CYS A 127 12.18 -9.96 -5.83
CA CYS A 127 11.23 -9.81 -6.94
C CYS A 127 11.97 -9.59 -8.24
N ASP A 128 11.68 -10.40 -9.24
CA ASP A 128 12.10 -10.27 -10.63
C ASP A 128 11.24 -11.15 -11.54
N THR A 129 11.64 -11.31 -12.81
CA THR A 129 10.92 -12.12 -13.81
C THR A 129 11.26 -13.61 -13.76
N ASN A 130 12.17 -14.04 -12.89
CA ASN A 130 12.51 -15.47 -12.70
C ASN A 130 11.53 -16.11 -11.69
N ASN A 131 11.29 -17.40 -11.85
CA ASN A 131 10.53 -18.21 -10.89
C ASN A 131 11.37 -19.40 -10.40
N PRO A 132 11.87 -19.42 -9.16
CA PRO A 132 11.72 -18.40 -8.11
C PRO A 132 12.55 -17.12 -8.38
N PRO A 133 12.17 -15.97 -7.81
CA PRO A 133 12.91 -14.73 -7.95
C PRO A 133 14.25 -14.79 -7.23
N VAL A 134 15.27 -14.15 -7.81
CA VAL A 134 16.65 -14.16 -7.29
C VAL A 134 17.17 -12.75 -6.96
N THR A 135 16.51 -11.72 -7.47
CA THR A 135 16.92 -10.32 -7.25
C THR A 135 16.33 -9.79 -5.96
N MET A 136 17.18 -9.44 -5.00
CA MET A 136 16.76 -8.77 -3.77
C MET A 136 16.47 -7.30 -4.07
N LEU A 137 15.22 -6.88 -3.85
CA LEU A 137 14.77 -5.49 -4.03
C LEU A 137 14.85 -4.66 -2.76
N ALA A 138 14.68 -5.28 -1.60
CA ALA A 138 14.70 -4.56 -0.33
C ALA A 138 15.16 -5.46 0.83
N ASP A 139 15.81 -4.83 1.81
CA ASP A 139 16.11 -5.39 3.13
C ASP A 139 15.58 -4.39 4.17
N VAL A 140 14.56 -4.78 4.92
CA VAL A 140 13.77 -3.87 5.77
C VAL A 140 13.40 -4.52 7.10
N THR A 141 13.11 -3.70 8.10
CA THR A 141 12.59 -4.16 9.40
C THR A 141 11.07 -4.08 9.50
N SER A 142 10.42 -3.40 8.56
CA SER A 142 8.97 -3.26 8.49
C SER A 142 8.32 -4.44 7.77
N LEU A 143 7.01 -4.60 7.93
CA LEU A 143 6.18 -5.59 7.25
C LEU A 143 5.63 -5.08 5.90
N THR A 144 6.16 -3.97 5.42
CA THR A 144 5.75 -3.33 4.17
C THR A 144 6.91 -2.56 3.55
N THR A 145 6.92 -2.51 2.22
CA THR A 145 7.83 -1.64 1.46
C THR A 145 7.18 -1.23 0.14
N THR A 146 7.45 -0.01 -0.31
CA THR A 146 6.98 0.51 -1.60
C THR A 146 8.18 0.75 -2.49
N LEU A 147 8.10 0.34 -3.75
CA LEU A 147 9.18 0.56 -4.71
C LEU A 147 9.35 2.05 -4.99
N THR A 148 10.60 2.48 -5.10
CA THR A 148 10.98 3.84 -5.55
C THR A 148 11.42 3.86 -7.02
N THR A 149 11.74 2.69 -7.57
CA THR A 149 12.06 2.51 -8.99
C THR A 149 10.93 1.70 -9.62
N PRO A 150 10.33 2.18 -10.72
CA PRO A 150 9.24 1.47 -11.36
C PRO A 150 9.71 0.15 -11.99
N LEU A 151 8.82 -0.84 -11.96
CA LEU A 151 8.93 -2.06 -12.73
C LEU A 151 8.52 -1.81 -14.18
N ASP A 152 8.91 -2.70 -15.10
CA ASP A 152 8.47 -2.63 -16.49
C ASP A 152 6.96 -2.88 -16.62
N TYR A 153 6.31 -2.20 -17.56
CA TYR A 153 4.91 -2.40 -17.88
C TYR A 153 4.64 -3.76 -18.52
N SER A 154 3.39 -4.22 -18.49
CA SER A 154 2.90 -5.47 -19.14
C SER A 154 3.77 -6.68 -18.84
N THR A 155 4.44 -6.71 -17.70
CA THR A 155 5.46 -7.70 -17.34
C THR A 155 5.02 -8.51 -16.13
N THR A 156 5.19 -9.82 -16.20
CA THR A 156 4.93 -10.72 -15.08
C THR A 156 6.17 -10.82 -14.20
N TYR A 157 5.98 -10.51 -12.93
CA TYR A 157 6.98 -10.61 -11.87
C TYR A 157 6.60 -11.72 -10.88
N TYR A 158 7.62 -12.35 -10.33
CA TYR A 158 7.51 -13.27 -9.21
C TYR A 158 8.13 -12.64 -7.97
N TRP A 159 7.55 -12.89 -6.82
CA TRP A 159 8.04 -12.31 -5.59
C TRP A 159 7.89 -13.22 -4.38
N THR A 160 8.81 -13.07 -3.44
CA THR A 160 8.81 -13.77 -2.15
C THR A 160 9.52 -12.94 -1.10
N VAL A 161 9.34 -13.33 0.17
CA VAL A 161 10.02 -12.70 1.31
C VAL A 161 10.60 -13.80 2.19
N SER A 162 11.82 -13.61 2.68
CA SER A 162 12.39 -14.33 3.81
C SER A 162 12.46 -13.44 5.04
N ALA A 163 12.41 -14.03 6.22
CA ALA A 163 12.67 -13.36 7.48
C ALA A 163 14.03 -13.81 8.03
N TYR A 164 14.72 -12.94 8.75
CA TYR A 164 16.01 -13.28 9.38
C TYR A 164 16.14 -12.71 10.79
N ASN A 165 17.04 -13.29 11.56
CA ASN A 165 17.50 -12.79 12.84
C ASN A 165 19.01 -13.09 13.02
N ASP A 166 19.57 -12.88 14.20
CA ASP A 166 20.99 -13.13 14.48
C ASP A 166 21.40 -14.61 14.33
N THR A 167 20.46 -15.54 14.36
CA THR A 167 20.71 -16.97 14.16
C THR A 167 20.83 -17.33 12.67
N GLY A 168 20.17 -16.59 11.81
CA GLY A 168 20.21 -16.81 10.36
C GLY A 168 18.95 -16.39 9.65
N GLU A 169 18.94 -16.65 8.34
CA GLU A 169 17.81 -16.44 7.46
C GLU A 169 16.93 -17.71 7.41
N GLY A 170 15.65 -17.51 7.61
CA GLY A 170 14.64 -18.57 7.53
C GLY A 170 14.23 -18.88 6.08
N PRO A 171 13.32 -19.85 5.89
CA PRO A 171 12.81 -20.17 4.57
C PRO A 171 12.02 -19.00 3.97
N THR A 172 12.05 -18.90 2.62
CA THR A 172 11.23 -17.95 1.88
C THR A 172 9.76 -18.33 1.94
N ALA A 173 8.89 -17.35 1.87
CA ALA A 173 7.46 -17.54 1.66
C ALA A 173 7.19 -18.29 0.32
N THR A 174 6.00 -18.86 0.17
CA THR A 174 5.55 -19.39 -1.11
C THR A 174 5.55 -18.27 -2.16
N VAL A 175 6.25 -18.48 -3.28
CA VAL A 175 6.36 -17.51 -4.37
C VAL A 175 4.97 -17.17 -4.90
N ARG A 176 4.73 -15.88 -5.11
CA ARG A 176 3.55 -15.36 -5.81
C ARG A 176 3.97 -14.66 -7.08
N SER A 177 3.03 -14.54 -8.00
CA SER A 177 3.20 -13.77 -9.23
C SER A 177 2.20 -12.64 -9.34
N PHE A 178 2.55 -11.61 -10.09
CA PHE A 178 1.64 -10.56 -10.52
C PHE A 178 2.09 -10.02 -11.88
N THR A 179 1.16 -9.39 -12.61
CA THR A 179 1.47 -8.71 -13.88
C THR A 179 1.22 -7.22 -13.70
N THR A 180 2.20 -6.41 -14.06
CA THR A 180 2.07 -4.95 -14.05
C THR A 180 1.04 -4.48 -15.08
N ARG A 181 0.50 -3.28 -14.86
CA ARG A 181 -0.45 -2.67 -15.79
C ARG A 181 0.18 -2.44 -17.16
N ASP A 182 -0.66 -2.29 -18.16
CA ASP A 182 -0.22 -1.95 -19.49
C ASP A 182 0.45 -0.58 -19.52
N ASP A 183 1.40 -0.42 -20.45
CA ASP A 183 2.04 0.86 -20.68
C ASP A 183 0.99 1.88 -21.17
N PRO A 184 0.74 2.95 -20.42
CA PRO A 184 -0.24 3.95 -20.81
C PRO A 184 0.25 4.85 -21.94
N ILE A 185 1.54 4.78 -22.32
CA ILE A 185 2.13 5.71 -23.30
C ILE A 185 1.71 5.34 -24.71
N ILE A 186 1.29 6.34 -25.47
CA ILE A 186 0.93 6.20 -26.88
C ILE A 186 2.18 6.38 -27.74
N TYR A 187 2.60 5.33 -28.44
CA TYR A 187 3.76 5.31 -29.32
C TYR A 187 3.40 5.24 -30.80
N THR A 188 2.15 4.87 -31.14
CA THR A 188 1.73 4.62 -32.52
C THR A 188 0.93 5.78 -33.06
N PHE A 189 1.28 6.25 -34.25
CA PHE A 189 0.63 7.37 -34.94
C PHE A 189 0.17 6.96 -36.37
N PRO A 190 -0.94 7.53 -36.90
CA PRO A 190 -1.83 8.44 -36.19
C PRO A 190 -2.58 7.74 -35.06
N TRP A 191 -2.75 8.44 -33.93
CA TRP A 191 -3.61 7.99 -32.84
C TRP A 191 -4.95 8.71 -32.92
N LEU A 192 -6.03 7.97 -32.72
CA LEU A 192 -7.40 8.49 -32.73
C LEU A 192 -8.12 8.08 -31.45
N GLU A 193 -8.76 9.03 -30.81
CA GLU A 193 -9.79 8.80 -29.79
C GLU A 193 -11.11 9.40 -30.30
N ASP A 194 -12.09 8.57 -30.56
CA ASP A 194 -13.39 8.96 -31.09
C ASP A 194 -14.50 8.94 -30.05
N PHE A 195 -14.17 8.53 -28.80
CA PHE A 195 -15.11 8.33 -27.71
C PHE A 195 -16.28 7.38 -28.00
N GLY A 196 -16.38 6.86 -29.20
CA GLY A 196 -17.53 6.09 -29.68
C GLY A 196 -17.60 4.65 -29.18
N THR A 197 -16.49 4.07 -28.79
CA THR A 197 -16.40 2.65 -28.39
C THR A 197 -16.25 2.47 -26.89
N THR A 198 -16.14 3.54 -26.13
CA THR A 198 -15.91 3.45 -24.69
C THR A 198 -17.20 3.17 -23.94
N THR A 199 -17.21 2.13 -23.11
CA THR A 199 -18.29 1.84 -22.16
C THR A 199 -18.12 2.58 -20.85
N ASN A 200 -16.93 3.13 -20.62
CA ASN A 200 -16.58 3.89 -19.41
C ASN A 200 -15.96 5.23 -19.82
N PHE A 201 -16.39 6.30 -19.16
CA PHE A 201 -15.81 7.61 -19.38
C PHE A 201 -15.11 8.10 -18.09
N PRO A 202 -13.90 8.62 -18.14
CA PRO A 202 -13.09 8.81 -19.36
C PRO A 202 -12.56 7.47 -19.91
N PRO A 203 -12.07 7.44 -21.16
CA PRO A 203 -11.44 6.25 -21.71
C PRO A 203 -10.25 5.76 -20.87
N LEU A 204 -9.81 4.54 -21.13
CA LEU A 204 -8.68 3.93 -20.40
C LEU A 204 -7.45 4.84 -20.43
N ASN A 205 -6.80 5.01 -19.29
CA ASN A 205 -5.61 5.85 -19.08
C ASN A 205 -5.83 7.38 -19.25
N TRP A 206 -7.04 7.83 -19.58
CA TRP A 206 -7.39 9.24 -19.49
C TRP A 206 -7.69 9.62 -18.04
N SER A 207 -7.51 10.89 -17.68
CA SER A 207 -7.83 11.39 -16.36
C SER A 207 -8.66 12.67 -16.40
N ARG A 208 -9.45 12.88 -15.33
CA ARG A 208 -10.20 14.11 -15.10
C ARG A 208 -9.60 14.82 -13.90
N LEU A 209 -9.29 16.11 -14.06
CA LEU A 209 -8.79 16.93 -12.99
C LEU A 209 -9.71 18.14 -12.79
N THR A 210 -9.59 18.79 -11.63
CA THR A 210 -10.20 20.07 -11.30
C THR A 210 -9.17 21.02 -10.75
N GLY A 211 -9.31 22.29 -11.06
CA GLY A 211 -8.40 23.36 -10.62
C GLY A 211 -8.30 24.50 -11.64
N LEU A 212 -8.17 25.72 -11.17
CA LEU A 212 -8.13 26.91 -12.01
C LEU A 212 -6.73 27.15 -12.59
N TYR A 213 -6.63 27.06 -13.90
CA TYR A 213 -5.38 27.42 -14.61
C TYR A 213 -5.23 28.96 -14.69
N PRO A 214 -4.05 29.54 -14.47
CA PRO A 214 -2.81 28.89 -13.99
C PRO A 214 -2.62 28.93 -12.45
N SER A 215 -3.62 29.35 -11.70
CA SER A 215 -3.45 29.72 -10.29
C SER A 215 -3.54 28.55 -9.31
N GLU A 216 -4.08 27.41 -9.72
CA GLU A 216 -4.25 26.22 -8.87
C GLU A 216 -3.53 25.00 -9.48
N THR A 217 -2.91 24.17 -8.64
CA THR A 217 -2.45 22.84 -9.08
C THR A 217 -3.64 21.93 -9.24
N PRO A 218 -3.86 21.32 -10.42
CA PRO A 218 -5.00 20.44 -10.62
C PRO A 218 -4.96 19.20 -9.71
N THR A 219 -6.14 18.77 -9.29
CA THR A 219 -6.33 17.56 -8.49
C THR A 219 -7.32 16.62 -9.16
N SER A 220 -7.21 15.31 -8.90
CA SER A 220 -8.10 14.29 -9.48
C SER A 220 -9.55 14.51 -9.07
N THR A 221 -10.47 14.27 -10.02
CA THR A 221 -11.91 14.35 -9.79
C THR A 221 -12.66 13.29 -10.60
N THR A 222 -13.86 12.96 -10.16
CA THR A 222 -14.81 12.14 -10.92
C THR A 222 -15.93 12.99 -11.55
N SER A 223 -15.88 14.31 -11.36
CA SER A 223 -16.89 15.26 -11.84
C SER A 223 -16.45 15.97 -13.12
N GLY A 224 -17.37 16.75 -13.68
CA GLY A 224 -17.15 17.66 -14.79
C GLY A 224 -17.34 16.99 -16.14
N TRP A 225 -16.27 16.57 -16.78
CA TRP A 225 -16.33 15.94 -18.08
C TRP A 225 -17.11 14.62 -18.09
N THR A 226 -18.00 14.49 -19.08
CA THR A 226 -18.81 13.31 -19.39
C THR A 226 -18.73 13.02 -20.88
N TYR A 227 -19.46 12.06 -21.38
CA TYR A 227 -19.61 11.87 -22.82
C TYR A 227 -21.09 11.98 -23.21
N ASP A 228 -21.32 12.43 -24.45
CA ASP A 228 -22.66 12.60 -25.03
C ASP A 228 -22.56 12.71 -26.55
N ASP A 229 -23.67 12.76 -27.25
CA ASP A 229 -23.67 12.99 -28.70
C ASP A 229 -22.95 14.30 -29.06
N PHE A 230 -22.09 14.25 -30.08
CA PHE A 230 -21.34 15.42 -30.49
C PHE A 230 -22.28 16.56 -30.90
N ALA A 231 -22.04 17.73 -30.37
CA ALA A 231 -22.83 18.92 -30.59
C ALA A 231 -24.35 18.76 -30.26
N ASN A 232 -24.72 17.81 -29.40
CA ASN A 232 -26.12 17.39 -29.12
C ASN A 232 -26.90 16.86 -30.36
N VAL A 233 -26.19 16.41 -31.39
CA VAL A 233 -26.81 15.84 -32.61
C VAL A 233 -26.87 14.33 -32.49
N VAL A 234 -28.04 13.80 -32.19
CA VAL A 234 -28.27 12.35 -32.16
C VAL A 234 -28.19 11.79 -33.61
N THR A 235 -27.22 10.92 -33.85
CA THR A 235 -27.04 10.25 -35.13
C THR A 235 -27.20 8.74 -35.00
N THR A 236 -27.31 8.04 -36.11
CA THR A 236 -27.29 6.56 -36.16
C THR A 236 -26.29 6.10 -37.19
N PRO A 237 -25.15 5.51 -36.83
CA PRO A 237 -24.67 5.26 -35.45
C PRO A 237 -24.39 6.54 -34.69
N GLN A 238 -24.43 6.47 -33.36
CA GLN A 238 -24.13 7.60 -32.51
C GLN A 238 -22.71 8.10 -32.71
N ASN A 239 -22.55 9.43 -32.77
CA ASN A 239 -21.25 10.10 -32.83
C ASN A 239 -20.96 10.71 -31.44
N MET A 240 -20.32 9.93 -30.59
CA MET A 240 -20.06 10.32 -29.21
C MET A 240 -18.91 11.31 -29.12
N SER A 241 -18.87 12.10 -28.06
CA SER A 241 -17.82 13.07 -27.77
C SER A 241 -17.62 13.26 -26.27
N ALA A 242 -16.47 13.77 -25.87
CA ALA A 242 -16.27 14.30 -24.55
C ALA A 242 -17.06 15.61 -24.38
N ARG A 243 -17.90 15.69 -23.36
CA ARG A 243 -18.77 16.84 -23.09
C ARG A 243 -18.48 17.44 -21.74
N LEU A 244 -18.46 18.76 -21.66
CA LEU A 244 -18.42 19.52 -20.41
C LEU A 244 -19.57 20.52 -20.38
N ASN A 245 -20.32 20.52 -19.29
CA ASN A 245 -21.30 21.57 -19.02
C ASN A 245 -20.63 22.72 -18.25
N ILE A 246 -20.60 23.90 -18.84
CA ILE A 246 -19.96 25.10 -18.30
C ILE A 246 -20.95 26.11 -17.70
N TRP A 247 -22.10 25.64 -17.24
CA TRP A 247 -23.19 26.48 -16.70
C TRP A 247 -22.79 27.29 -15.45
N SER A 248 -21.81 26.89 -14.69
CA SER A 248 -21.44 27.51 -13.42
C SER A 248 -20.18 28.35 -13.55
N SER A 249 -20.16 29.54 -12.94
CA SER A 249 -18.98 30.42 -12.84
C SER A 249 -17.78 29.80 -12.12
N SER A 250 -17.94 28.63 -11.52
CA SER A 250 -16.87 27.88 -10.82
C SER A 250 -16.42 26.63 -11.55
N THR A 251 -16.81 26.41 -12.81
CA THR A 251 -16.43 25.25 -13.60
C THR A 251 -14.95 25.33 -13.99
N LYS A 252 -14.16 24.38 -13.54
CA LYS A 252 -12.69 24.35 -13.69
C LYS A 252 -12.23 22.92 -13.90
N TYR A 253 -12.60 22.31 -15.02
CA TYR A 253 -12.37 20.87 -15.23
C TYR A 253 -11.44 20.63 -16.40
N TRP A 254 -10.58 19.62 -16.21
CA TRP A 254 -9.59 19.18 -17.18
C TRP A 254 -9.94 17.77 -17.65
N LEU A 255 -9.69 17.50 -18.91
CA LEU A 255 -9.63 16.16 -19.47
C LEU A 255 -8.22 15.96 -19.99
N VAL A 256 -7.51 15.00 -19.46
CA VAL A 256 -6.09 14.77 -19.73
C VAL A 256 -5.93 13.44 -20.45
N THR A 257 -5.28 13.44 -21.58
CA THR A 257 -4.96 12.24 -22.38
C THR A 257 -3.98 11.34 -21.64
N PRO A 258 -3.83 10.07 -22.02
CA PRO A 258 -2.63 9.30 -21.72
C PRO A 258 -1.36 10.05 -22.16
N PRO A 259 -0.19 9.75 -21.60
CA PRO A 259 1.08 10.28 -22.10
C PRO A 259 1.27 9.92 -23.57
N ILE A 260 1.80 10.83 -24.36
CA ILE A 260 2.02 10.65 -25.80
C ILE A 260 3.52 10.82 -26.06
N ALA A 261 4.17 9.76 -26.56
CA ALA A 261 5.57 9.79 -26.95
C ALA A 261 5.72 10.44 -28.33
N ILE A 262 5.84 11.77 -28.41
CA ILE A 262 6.01 12.50 -29.66
C ILE A 262 7.46 12.31 -30.14
N PRO A 263 7.72 11.55 -31.23
CA PRO A 263 9.08 11.16 -31.59
C PRO A 263 9.90 12.23 -32.32
N GLY A 264 9.29 13.39 -32.62
CA GLY A 264 9.99 14.47 -33.33
C GLY A 264 9.09 15.64 -33.71
N THR A 265 9.48 16.38 -34.74
CA THR A 265 8.70 17.51 -35.29
C THR A 265 7.71 17.03 -36.36
N GLY A 266 6.68 17.84 -36.65
CA GLY A 266 5.70 17.58 -37.70
C GLY A 266 4.47 16.78 -37.24
N TYR A 267 4.30 16.60 -35.93
CA TYR A 267 3.09 16.03 -35.36
C TYR A 267 2.08 17.13 -35.07
N GLU A 268 0.83 16.86 -35.33
CA GLU A 268 -0.30 17.78 -35.14
C GLU A 268 -1.35 17.14 -34.23
N LEU A 269 -1.95 17.92 -33.33
CA LEU A 269 -3.18 17.56 -32.63
C LEU A 269 -4.36 18.14 -33.41
N LYS A 270 -5.29 17.28 -33.81
CA LYS A 270 -6.54 17.66 -34.47
C LYS A 270 -7.72 17.18 -33.64
N PHE A 271 -8.72 18.01 -33.51
CA PHE A 271 -9.98 17.66 -32.86
C PHE A 271 -11.10 18.57 -33.34
N ASP A 272 -12.32 18.09 -33.27
CA ASP A 272 -13.52 18.89 -33.51
C ASP A 272 -14.00 19.49 -32.21
N LEU A 273 -14.31 20.76 -32.20
CA LEU A 273 -14.83 21.48 -31.05
C LEU A 273 -16.20 22.10 -31.40
N ALA A 274 -17.20 21.82 -30.56
CA ALA A 274 -18.51 22.46 -30.67
C ALA A 274 -18.90 23.11 -29.33
N LEU A 275 -19.38 24.35 -29.40
CA LEU A 275 -20.04 25.03 -28.30
C LEU A 275 -21.54 25.16 -28.62
N THR A 276 -22.40 24.58 -27.81
CA THR A 276 -23.85 24.55 -28.04
C THR A 276 -24.61 25.07 -26.82
N THR A 277 -25.88 25.38 -27.00
CA THR A 277 -26.79 25.56 -25.86
C THR A 277 -26.92 24.21 -25.11
N TYR A 278 -27.28 24.27 -23.83
CA TYR A 278 -27.32 23.11 -22.92
C TYR A 278 -28.11 21.90 -23.47
N SER A 279 -29.21 22.13 -24.14
CA SER A 279 -30.09 21.07 -24.63
C SER A 279 -30.43 21.19 -26.12
N GLY A 280 -29.66 21.93 -26.90
CA GLY A 280 -29.92 22.14 -28.32
C GLY A 280 -28.68 22.19 -29.16
N VAL A 281 -28.86 22.16 -30.48
CA VAL A 281 -27.79 22.25 -31.49
C VAL A 281 -27.46 23.69 -31.88
N ALA A 282 -28.22 24.67 -31.35
CA ALA A 282 -27.97 26.05 -31.68
C ALA A 282 -26.71 26.60 -31.04
N THR A 283 -26.00 27.45 -31.77
CA THR A 283 -24.95 28.29 -31.19
C THR A 283 -25.56 29.11 -30.05
N PRO A 284 -24.88 29.24 -28.90
CA PRO A 284 -25.34 30.11 -27.84
C PRO A 284 -25.61 31.51 -28.37
N PRO A 285 -26.66 32.18 -27.90
CA PRO A 285 -26.88 33.59 -28.25
C PRO A 285 -25.69 34.41 -27.79
N THR A 286 -25.41 35.49 -28.46
CA THR A 286 -24.35 36.47 -28.22
C THR A 286 -23.99 36.58 -26.73
N PRO A 287 -22.69 36.65 -26.41
CA PRO A 287 -22.22 36.65 -25.03
C PRO A 287 -23.00 37.71 -24.21
N GLY A 288 -23.77 37.25 -23.25
CA GLY A 288 -24.25 38.05 -22.15
C GLY A 288 -23.09 38.46 -21.26
N ALA A 289 -23.36 39.00 -20.10
CA ALA A 289 -22.40 39.48 -19.13
C ALA A 289 -21.38 38.45 -18.55
N GLN A 290 -21.23 37.33 -19.21
CA GLN A 290 -20.35 36.22 -18.79
C GLN A 290 -19.17 36.05 -19.79
N ALA A 291 -18.31 37.03 -19.77
CA ALA A 291 -17.24 37.19 -20.75
C ALA A 291 -15.92 36.50 -20.36
N ASP A 292 -15.94 35.51 -19.50
CA ASP A 292 -14.75 34.87 -18.93
C ASP A 292 -14.65 33.35 -19.14
N ASP A 293 -15.56 32.76 -19.91
CA ASP A 293 -15.48 31.35 -20.25
C ASP A 293 -14.33 31.07 -21.22
N LYS A 294 -13.55 30.03 -20.92
CA LYS A 294 -12.40 29.64 -21.72
C LYS A 294 -12.37 28.16 -21.98
N PHE A 295 -11.97 27.80 -23.22
CA PHE A 295 -11.48 26.49 -23.55
C PHE A 295 -10.00 26.59 -23.89
N ILE A 296 -9.15 25.80 -23.23
CA ILE A 296 -7.71 25.90 -23.36
C ILE A 296 -7.16 24.52 -23.67
N VAL A 297 -6.30 24.43 -24.69
CA VAL A 297 -5.49 23.25 -24.99
C VAL A 297 -4.08 23.47 -24.47
N LEU A 298 -3.63 22.55 -23.66
CA LEU A 298 -2.36 22.63 -22.94
C LEU A 298 -1.54 21.37 -23.23
N ILE A 299 -0.22 21.51 -23.16
CA ILE A 299 0.72 20.39 -23.15
C ILE A 299 1.62 20.50 -21.92
N SER A 300 1.91 19.35 -21.29
CA SER A 300 2.80 19.28 -20.12
C SER A 300 3.56 17.94 -20.16
N ASP A 301 4.75 17.93 -19.62
CA ASP A 301 5.54 16.73 -19.32
C ASP A 301 5.18 16.12 -17.95
N SER A 302 4.26 16.75 -17.23
CA SER A 302 3.77 16.29 -15.92
C SER A 302 2.35 15.77 -16.00
N PRO A 303 2.05 14.59 -15.43
CA PRO A 303 0.68 14.04 -15.38
C PRO A 303 -0.28 14.90 -14.56
N LEU A 304 0.24 15.73 -13.65
CA LEU A 304 -0.54 16.68 -12.86
C LEU A 304 -0.65 18.04 -13.54
N MET A 305 -0.22 18.17 -14.81
CA MET A 305 -0.26 19.40 -15.58
C MET A 305 0.40 20.58 -14.84
N THR A 306 1.50 20.32 -14.14
CA THR A 306 2.30 21.36 -13.49
C THR A 306 3.09 22.12 -14.55
N SER A 307 3.00 23.45 -14.54
CA SER A 307 3.68 24.34 -15.51
C SER A 307 3.41 24.00 -16.98
N PRO A 308 2.14 23.81 -17.40
CA PRO A 308 1.83 23.46 -18.78
C PRO A 308 2.08 24.63 -19.72
N THR A 309 2.37 24.30 -20.98
CA THR A 309 2.44 25.27 -22.08
C THR A 309 1.07 25.36 -22.75
N VAL A 310 0.57 26.58 -22.96
CA VAL A 310 -0.66 26.82 -23.72
C VAL A 310 -0.37 26.64 -25.20
N LEU A 311 -1.07 25.70 -25.83
CA LEU A 311 -1.05 25.51 -27.28
C LEU A 311 -2.08 26.41 -27.96
N ARG A 312 -3.29 26.47 -27.42
CA ARG A 312 -4.38 27.30 -27.92
C ARG A 312 -5.35 27.69 -26.81
N GLU A 313 -5.91 28.89 -26.91
CA GLU A 313 -6.99 29.37 -26.04
C GLU A 313 -8.12 29.94 -26.90
N TRP A 314 -9.34 29.52 -26.62
CA TRP A 314 -10.57 30.15 -27.06
C TRP A 314 -11.21 30.79 -25.84
N ASN A 315 -11.52 32.07 -25.97
CA ASN A 315 -12.26 32.78 -24.95
C ASN A 315 -13.29 33.71 -25.61
N ASN A 316 -14.31 34.08 -24.87
CA ASN A 316 -15.39 34.92 -25.37
C ASN A 316 -15.25 36.37 -24.91
N THR A 317 -14.06 36.81 -24.51
CA THR A 317 -13.81 38.20 -24.13
C THR A 317 -14.00 39.11 -25.34
N GLY A 318 -15.14 39.79 -25.40
CA GLY A 318 -15.31 41.00 -26.20
C GLY A 318 -15.96 40.86 -27.56
N SER A 319 -16.36 39.74 -28.07
CA SER A 319 -17.28 39.57 -29.22
C SER A 319 -17.36 38.15 -29.73
N THR A 320 -18.26 37.86 -30.63
CA THR A 320 -18.58 36.62 -31.35
C THR A 320 -17.69 35.40 -31.09
N TYR A 321 -18.29 34.31 -30.61
CA TYR A 321 -17.66 32.99 -30.59
C TYR A 321 -17.12 32.65 -31.99
N VAL A 322 -15.82 32.47 -32.11
CA VAL A 322 -15.19 32.04 -33.34
C VAL A 322 -14.94 30.53 -33.23
N TYR A 323 -15.64 29.77 -34.04
CA TYR A 323 -15.32 28.35 -34.28
C TYR A 323 -14.36 28.28 -35.45
N ASP A 324 -13.14 27.84 -35.21
CA ASP A 324 -12.27 27.35 -36.26
C ASP A 324 -12.42 25.83 -36.31
N ASN A 325 -12.75 25.26 -37.45
CA ASN A 325 -12.49 23.84 -37.71
C ASN A 325 -11.00 23.66 -37.64
N ILE A 326 -10.56 22.92 -36.66
CA ILE A 326 -9.14 22.61 -36.46
C ILE A 326 -8.89 21.18 -36.85
#